data_981339963512a5cb167a3582d31abef1
#
_entry.id   981339963512a5cb167a3582d31abef1
#
_cell.length_a   1.000
_cell.length_b   1.000
_cell.length_c   1.000
_cell.angle_alpha   90.00
_cell.angle_beta   90.00
_cell.angle_gamma   90.00
#
_symmetry.space_group_name_H-M   'P 1'
#
loop_
_entity.id
_entity.type
_entity.pdbx_description
1 polymer ?
#
loop_
_entity_poly.entity_id
_entity_poly.type
_entity_poly.pdbx_seq_one_letter_code
_entity_poly.pdbx_strand_id
1 'polypeptide(L)'
;MKFFNTPDRAKHGQTWQTPAEDRNRTSPFPYGGMRFEFRAVGSSQNVSVVNTVLGAIVADQFKAMADRVEGGETAAAVAQNLLKQHMKVVFNGNGYAEEWPVEAEAKGLFVIPSNVDAMCCLSAPKNVEMFEGIKVSTSFPAFLCK
;
A
#
# COMPACT_ATOMS: atom_id res chain seq x y z
N MET A 1 0.45 11.72 15.77
CA MET A 1 1.76 11.04 15.69
C MET A 1 2.65 11.81 14.73
N LYS A 2 3.70 12.48 15.22
CA LYS A 2 4.57 13.36 14.43
C LYS A 2 5.63 12.55 13.69
N PHE A 3 5.27 11.84 12.63
CA PHE A 3 6.21 10.95 11.95
C PHE A 3 7.20 11.62 11.00
N PHE A 4 6.99 12.88 10.67
CA PHE A 4 7.78 13.54 9.64
C PHE A 4 8.36 14.89 10.04
N ASN A 5 8.35 15.22 11.33
CA ASN A 5 8.89 16.47 11.84
C ASN A 5 10.19 16.26 12.64
N THR A 6 11.09 15.42 12.14
CA THR A 6 12.46 15.38 12.67
C THR A 6 13.32 16.33 11.86
N PRO A 7 14.20 17.15 12.50
CA PRO A 7 15.07 18.10 11.81
C PRO A 7 15.92 17.50 10.69
N ASP A 8 16.26 16.23 10.78
CA ASP A 8 17.05 15.54 9.76
C ASP A 8 16.29 15.20 8.47
N ARG A 9 14.95 15.12 8.53
CA ARG A 9 14.11 14.86 7.34
C ARG A 9 13.71 16.15 6.63
N ALA A 10 13.76 17.30 7.31
CA ALA A 10 13.55 18.61 6.68
C ALA A 10 14.59 18.92 5.59
N LYS A 11 15.74 18.27 5.61
CA LYS A 11 16.79 18.41 4.58
C LYS A 11 16.36 17.92 3.20
N HIS A 12 15.29 17.13 3.10
CA HIS A 12 14.75 16.64 1.83
C HIS A 12 13.50 17.40 1.33
N GLY A 13 13.16 18.52 1.96
CA GLY A 13 12.27 19.54 1.39
C GLY A 13 10.77 19.22 1.34
N GLN A 14 10.29 18.19 2.00
CA GLN A 14 8.85 17.93 2.09
C GLN A 14 8.43 17.68 3.55
N THR A 15 7.71 18.64 4.10
CA THR A 15 7.03 18.52 5.39
C THR A 15 5.60 18.06 5.17
N TRP A 16 5.24 16.93 5.78
CA TRP A 16 3.89 16.42 5.79
C TRP A 16 3.23 16.77 7.12
N GLN A 17 2.11 17.48 7.07
CA GLN A 17 1.28 17.62 8.25
C GLN A 17 0.41 16.39 8.38
N THR A 18 0.67 15.59 9.41
CA THR A 18 -0.25 14.51 9.81
C THR A 18 -1.21 15.06 10.84
N PRO A 19 -2.54 14.91 10.65
CA PRO A 19 -3.53 15.25 11.66
C PRO A 19 -3.25 14.51 12.97
N ALA A 20 -3.54 15.15 14.10
CA ALA A 20 -3.44 14.54 15.44
C ALA A 20 -4.67 13.66 15.77
N GLU A 21 -5.19 12.96 14.77
CA GLU A 21 -6.36 12.13 14.89
C GLU A 21 -6.06 10.78 15.53
N ASP A 22 -7.10 10.11 16.01
CA ASP A 22 -7.00 8.77 16.56
C ASP A 22 -6.44 7.81 15.49
N ARG A 23 -5.31 7.22 15.80
CA ARG A 23 -4.61 6.28 14.92
C ARG A 23 -5.47 5.06 14.51
N ASN A 24 -6.48 4.71 15.30
CA ASN A 24 -7.37 3.58 15.02
C ASN A 24 -8.40 3.88 13.94
N ARG A 25 -8.55 5.15 13.54
CA ARG A 25 -9.49 5.62 12.52
C ARG A 25 -8.81 6.03 11.22
N THR A 26 -7.50 5.88 11.15
CA THR A 26 -6.70 6.16 9.95
C THR A 26 -6.62 4.92 9.04
N SER A 27 -5.70 4.91 8.09
CA SER A 27 -5.50 3.82 7.15
C SER A 27 -5.41 2.43 7.83
N PRO A 28 -5.97 1.37 7.22
CA PRO A 28 -5.77 -0.01 7.66
C PRO A 28 -4.33 -0.51 7.45
N PHE A 29 -3.48 0.27 6.78
CA PHE A 29 -2.06 -0.04 6.55
C PHE A 29 -1.18 1.18 6.84
N PRO A 30 -1.19 1.70 8.09
CA PRO A 30 -0.45 2.90 8.44
C PRO A 30 1.06 2.68 8.46
N TYR A 31 1.77 3.72 8.03
CA TYR A 31 3.23 3.79 8.12
C TYR A 31 3.67 4.23 9.52
N GLY A 32 4.45 3.42 10.19
CA GLY A 32 4.94 3.67 11.56
C GLY A 32 6.39 4.17 11.63
N GLY A 33 6.96 4.71 10.56
CA GLY A 33 8.33 5.24 10.51
C GLY A 33 9.37 4.20 10.12
N MET A 34 9.44 3.08 10.80
CA MET A 34 10.30 1.94 10.48
C MET A 34 9.52 0.68 10.11
N ARG A 35 8.20 0.74 10.12
CA ARG A 35 7.31 -0.38 9.83
C ARG A 35 6.02 0.09 9.22
N PHE A 36 5.36 -0.80 8.50
CA PHE A 36 3.93 -0.74 8.25
C PHE A 36 3.21 -1.65 9.22
N GLU A 37 1.99 -1.27 9.61
CA GLU A 37 1.13 -2.07 10.47
C GLU A 37 -0.14 -2.39 9.72
N PHE A 38 -0.43 -3.68 9.52
CA PHE A 38 -1.69 -4.11 8.93
C PHE A 38 -2.75 -4.25 10.02
N ARG A 39 -3.90 -3.62 9.80
CA ARG A 39 -5.04 -3.66 10.72
C ARG A 39 -6.29 -4.08 9.98
N ALA A 40 -6.82 -5.24 10.35
CA ALA A 40 -8.09 -5.73 9.86
C ALA A 40 -8.72 -6.67 10.88
N VAL A 41 -10.02 -6.93 10.74
CA VAL A 41 -10.72 -7.96 11.51
C VAL A 41 -10.17 -9.34 11.13
N GLY A 42 -10.19 -10.29 12.05
CA GLY A 42 -9.73 -11.65 11.80
C GLY A 42 -8.76 -12.20 12.84
N SER A 43 -8.97 -11.88 14.13
CA SER A 43 -8.08 -12.29 15.23
C SER A 43 -7.82 -13.80 15.34
N SER A 44 -8.73 -14.62 14.82
CA SER A 44 -8.60 -16.09 14.78
C SER A 44 -8.20 -16.62 13.39
N GLN A 45 -7.90 -15.74 12.46
CA GLN A 45 -7.54 -16.13 11.10
C GLN A 45 -6.02 -16.24 10.92
N ASN A 46 -5.62 -17.09 9.97
CA ASN A 46 -4.22 -17.18 9.57
C ASN A 46 -3.84 -15.96 8.71
N VAL A 47 -2.70 -15.34 9.01
CA VAL A 47 -2.22 -14.14 8.29
C VAL A 47 -1.40 -14.44 7.05
N SER A 48 -1.26 -15.71 6.65
CA SER A 48 -0.38 -16.11 5.53
C SER A 48 -0.76 -15.45 4.21
N VAL A 49 -2.06 -15.37 3.89
CA VAL A 49 -2.53 -14.73 2.65
C VAL A 49 -2.17 -13.24 2.65
N VAL A 50 -2.41 -12.55 3.77
CA VAL A 50 -2.07 -11.13 3.93
C VAL A 50 -0.57 -10.93 3.73
N ASN A 51 0.26 -11.71 4.41
CA ASN A 51 1.72 -11.62 4.30
C ASN A 51 2.20 -11.91 2.88
N THR A 52 1.62 -12.90 2.21
CA THR A 52 1.98 -13.25 0.82
C THR A 52 1.67 -12.10 -0.13
N VAL A 53 0.45 -11.56 -0.08
CA VAL A 53 0.04 -10.47 -0.98
C VAL A 53 0.83 -9.19 -0.72
N LEU A 54 0.98 -8.78 0.54
CA LEU A 54 1.77 -7.60 0.89
C LEU A 54 3.24 -7.77 0.54
N GLY A 55 3.81 -8.95 0.80
CA GLY A 55 5.18 -9.28 0.41
C GLY A 55 5.39 -9.21 -1.11
N ALA A 56 4.43 -9.72 -1.88
CA ALA A 56 4.47 -9.66 -3.33
C ALA A 56 4.43 -8.22 -3.86
N ILE A 57 3.52 -7.39 -3.34
CA ILE A 57 3.41 -5.97 -3.72
C ILE A 57 4.72 -5.22 -3.42
N VAL A 58 5.31 -5.44 -2.24
CA VAL A 58 6.56 -4.79 -1.85
C VAL A 58 7.73 -5.26 -2.71
N ALA A 59 7.82 -6.55 -3.01
CA ALA A 59 8.87 -7.11 -3.85
C ALA A 59 8.82 -6.56 -5.28
N ASP A 60 7.62 -6.49 -5.87
CA ASP A 60 7.40 -5.92 -7.20
C ASP A 60 7.85 -4.45 -7.25
N GLN A 61 7.45 -3.65 -6.28
CA GLN A 61 7.83 -2.25 -6.21
C GLN A 61 9.33 -2.05 -5.96
N PHE A 62 9.96 -2.87 -5.13
CA PHE A 62 11.41 -2.81 -4.93
C PHE A 62 12.18 -3.19 -6.19
N LYS A 63 11.69 -4.17 -6.94
CA LYS A 63 12.27 -4.51 -8.24
C LYS A 63 12.22 -3.31 -9.19
N ALA A 64 11.06 -2.69 -9.34
CA ALA A 64 10.89 -1.51 -10.20
C ALA A 64 11.79 -0.33 -9.75
N MET A 65 11.96 -0.13 -8.44
CA MET A 65 12.89 0.88 -7.91
C MET A 65 14.35 0.53 -8.23
N ALA A 66 14.73 -0.73 -8.06
CA ALA A 66 16.09 -1.21 -8.33
C ALA A 66 16.44 -1.02 -9.81
N ASP A 67 15.55 -1.42 -10.72
CA ASP A 67 15.74 -1.25 -12.16
C ASP A 67 16.01 0.23 -12.55
N ARG A 68 15.33 1.17 -11.90
CA ARG A 68 15.56 2.62 -12.10
C ARG A 68 16.90 3.09 -11.57
N VAL A 69 17.30 2.61 -10.39
CA VAL A 69 18.61 2.95 -9.80
C VAL A 69 19.74 2.36 -10.62
N GLU A 70 19.61 1.13 -11.09
CA GLU A 70 20.57 0.50 -12.00
C GLU A 70 20.64 1.21 -13.36
N GLY A 71 19.51 1.81 -13.80
CA GLY A 71 19.44 2.69 -14.97
C GLY A 71 20.08 4.07 -14.79
N GLY A 72 20.63 4.36 -13.58
CA GLY A 72 21.41 5.58 -13.32
C GLY A 72 20.67 6.66 -12.53
N GLU A 73 19.41 6.44 -12.11
CA GLU A 73 18.73 7.38 -11.21
C GLU A 73 19.28 7.24 -9.79
N THR A 74 19.31 8.33 -9.02
CA THR A 74 19.63 8.24 -7.60
C THR A 74 18.44 7.67 -6.81
N ALA A 75 18.69 6.86 -5.77
CA ALA A 75 17.63 6.32 -4.92
C ALA A 75 16.73 7.41 -4.33
N ALA A 76 17.31 8.57 -3.99
CA ALA A 76 16.55 9.73 -3.50
C ALA A 76 15.59 10.29 -4.56
N ALA A 77 16.02 10.41 -5.81
CA ALA A 77 15.17 10.88 -6.91
C ALA A 77 14.04 9.89 -7.20
N VAL A 78 14.33 8.59 -7.23
CA VAL A 78 13.31 7.54 -7.39
C VAL A 78 12.26 7.64 -6.28
N ALA A 79 12.66 7.73 -5.02
CA ALA A 79 11.75 7.83 -3.88
C ALA A 79 10.90 9.11 -3.96
N GLN A 80 11.50 10.26 -4.26
CA GLN A 80 10.77 11.53 -4.39
C GLN A 80 9.74 11.50 -5.52
N ASN A 81 10.09 10.91 -6.66
CA ASN A 81 9.19 10.81 -7.81
C ASN A 81 7.99 9.92 -7.48
N LEU A 82 8.22 8.76 -6.84
CA LEU A 82 7.15 7.87 -6.41
C LEU A 82 6.23 8.51 -5.38
N LEU A 83 6.78 9.21 -4.38
CA LEU A 83 5.98 9.95 -3.41
C LEU A 83 5.08 10.99 -4.10
N LYS A 84 5.61 11.77 -5.04
CA LYS A 84 4.82 12.76 -5.80
C LYS A 84 3.72 12.10 -6.62
N GLN A 85 4.04 11.02 -7.30
CA GLN A 85 3.11 10.28 -8.17
C GLN A 85 1.95 9.68 -7.38
N HIS A 86 2.24 9.13 -6.20
CA HIS A 86 1.27 8.40 -5.39
C HIS A 86 0.70 9.17 -4.20
N MET A 87 0.97 10.48 -4.13
CA MET A 87 0.46 11.35 -3.06
C MET A 87 -1.04 11.27 -2.88
N LYS A 88 -1.77 11.15 -3.97
CA LYS A 88 -3.24 11.11 -3.97
C LYS A 88 -3.82 9.94 -3.17
N VAL A 89 -3.06 8.85 -2.98
CA VAL A 89 -3.53 7.68 -2.22
C VAL A 89 -3.11 7.69 -0.75
N VAL A 90 -2.31 8.68 -0.33
CA VAL A 90 -1.95 8.85 1.08
C VAL A 90 -3.16 9.40 1.83
N PHE A 91 -3.64 8.64 2.79
CA PHE A 91 -4.80 8.98 3.59
C PHE A 91 -4.39 9.35 5.02
N ASN A 92 -4.85 10.51 5.47
CA ASN A 92 -4.71 11.00 6.83
C ASN A 92 -6.06 11.58 7.28
N GLY A 93 -6.94 10.76 7.80
CA GLY A 93 -8.27 11.21 8.19
C GLY A 93 -9.06 10.12 8.89
N ASN A 94 -10.36 10.35 9.05
CA ASN A 94 -11.27 9.39 9.64
C ASN A 94 -11.76 8.37 8.58
N GLY A 95 -11.23 7.14 8.63
CA GLY A 95 -11.63 6.06 7.72
C GLY A 95 -13.06 5.55 7.91
N TYR A 96 -13.76 6.00 8.97
CA TYR A 96 -15.17 5.69 9.23
C TYR A 96 -16.14 6.78 8.74
N ALA A 97 -15.63 7.88 8.18
CA ALA A 97 -16.46 8.93 7.62
C ALA A 97 -17.24 8.41 6.40
N GLU A 98 -18.51 8.76 6.30
CA GLU A 98 -19.37 8.31 5.17
C GLU A 98 -18.89 8.85 3.82
N GLU A 99 -18.18 9.97 3.83
CA GLU A 99 -17.61 10.60 2.64
C GLU A 99 -16.39 9.87 2.09
N TRP A 100 -15.70 9.08 2.95
CA TRP A 100 -14.46 8.43 2.57
C TRP A 100 -14.58 7.44 1.39
N PRO A 101 -15.59 6.57 1.31
CA PRO A 101 -15.75 5.70 0.14
C PRO A 101 -15.88 6.48 -1.17
N VAL A 102 -16.61 7.59 -1.16
CA VAL A 102 -16.79 8.46 -2.34
C VAL A 102 -15.47 9.13 -2.74
N GLU A 103 -14.72 9.64 -1.76
CA GLU A 103 -13.38 10.22 -1.99
C GLU A 103 -12.41 9.16 -2.51
N ALA A 104 -12.45 7.95 -1.98
CA ALA A 104 -11.59 6.84 -2.38
C ALA A 104 -11.83 6.47 -3.85
N GLU A 105 -13.09 6.34 -4.27
CA GLU A 105 -13.45 6.10 -5.67
C GLU A 105 -12.98 7.23 -6.59
N ALA A 106 -13.17 8.48 -6.18
CA ALA A 106 -12.70 9.65 -6.94
C ALA A 106 -11.17 9.68 -7.10
N LYS A 107 -10.43 9.11 -6.16
CA LYS A 107 -8.98 8.90 -6.23
C LYS A 107 -8.56 7.68 -7.06
N GLY A 108 -9.51 6.90 -7.55
CA GLY A 108 -9.27 5.66 -8.29
C GLY A 108 -8.87 4.47 -7.41
N LEU A 109 -9.23 4.50 -6.13
CA LEU A 109 -9.08 3.37 -5.22
C LEU A 109 -10.28 2.44 -5.32
N PHE A 110 -10.06 1.15 -5.13
CA PHE A 110 -11.15 0.19 -5.07
C PHE A 110 -11.89 0.30 -3.75
N VAL A 111 -13.21 0.40 -3.84
CA VAL A 111 -14.12 0.27 -2.70
C VAL A 111 -14.94 -1.00 -2.91
N ILE A 112 -14.49 -2.11 -2.35
CA ILE A 112 -15.09 -3.43 -2.54
C ILE A 112 -15.64 -3.89 -1.19
N PRO A 113 -16.96 -3.82 -0.96
CA PRO A 113 -17.56 -4.15 0.33
C PRO A 113 -17.59 -5.66 0.63
N SER A 114 -17.42 -6.51 -0.38
CA SER A 114 -17.43 -7.97 -0.24
C SER A 114 -16.04 -8.57 -0.32
N ASN A 115 -15.64 -9.35 0.68
CA ASN A 115 -14.38 -10.10 0.65
C ASN A 115 -14.35 -11.13 -0.49
N VAL A 116 -15.49 -11.71 -0.85
CA VAL A 116 -15.58 -12.69 -1.94
C VAL A 116 -15.23 -12.00 -3.26
N ASP A 117 -15.80 -10.84 -3.51
CA ASP A 117 -15.50 -10.06 -4.72
C ASP A 117 -14.05 -9.59 -4.75
N ALA A 118 -13.52 -9.16 -3.59
CA ALA A 118 -12.13 -8.76 -3.46
C ALA A 118 -11.15 -9.90 -3.75
N MET A 119 -11.46 -11.14 -3.30
CA MET A 119 -10.63 -12.31 -3.60
C MET A 119 -10.58 -12.61 -5.10
N CYS A 120 -11.69 -12.46 -5.81
CA CYS A 120 -11.72 -12.63 -7.26
C CYS A 120 -10.80 -11.65 -8.01
N CYS A 121 -10.54 -10.49 -7.44
CA CYS A 121 -9.59 -9.52 -8.02
C CYS A 121 -8.15 -10.03 -8.06
N LEU A 122 -7.77 -11.01 -7.23
CA LEU A 122 -6.43 -11.60 -7.23
C LEU A 122 -6.11 -12.31 -8.55
N SER A 123 -7.11 -12.82 -9.25
CA SER A 123 -6.95 -13.46 -10.57
C SER A 123 -6.93 -12.48 -11.75
N ALA A 124 -7.02 -11.19 -11.51
CA ALA A 124 -6.92 -10.19 -12.57
C ALA A 124 -5.54 -10.28 -13.27
N PRO A 125 -5.47 -10.12 -14.60
CA PRO A 125 -4.23 -10.33 -15.37
C PRO A 125 -3.03 -9.59 -14.82
N LYS A 126 -3.19 -8.32 -14.41
CA LYS A 126 -2.11 -7.52 -13.80
C LYS A 126 -1.55 -8.12 -12.51
N ASN A 127 -2.40 -8.76 -11.71
CA ASN A 127 -1.98 -9.37 -10.45
C ASN A 127 -1.27 -10.70 -10.71
N VAL A 128 -1.76 -11.47 -11.68
CA VAL A 128 -1.10 -12.70 -12.14
C VAL A 128 0.30 -12.39 -12.65
N GLU A 129 0.44 -11.39 -13.53
CA GLU A 129 1.73 -10.93 -14.05
C GLU A 129 2.70 -10.50 -12.94
N MET A 130 2.21 -9.76 -11.94
CA MET A 130 3.01 -9.38 -10.78
C MET A 130 3.53 -10.61 -10.02
N PHE A 131 2.66 -11.58 -9.71
CA PHE A 131 3.06 -12.79 -9.01
C PHE A 131 4.07 -13.63 -9.80
N GLU A 132 3.89 -13.77 -11.11
CA GLU A 132 4.82 -14.44 -12.01
C GLU A 132 6.18 -13.73 -12.07
N GLY A 133 6.16 -12.41 -12.15
CA GLY A 133 7.36 -11.57 -12.22
C GLY A 133 8.27 -11.71 -10.99
N ILE A 134 7.71 -11.98 -9.84
CA ILE A 134 8.46 -12.26 -8.60
C ILE A 134 8.59 -13.76 -8.28
N LYS A 135 8.25 -14.64 -9.24
CA LYS A 135 8.35 -16.10 -9.14
C LYS A 135 7.51 -16.73 -8.02
N VAL A 136 6.40 -16.10 -7.67
CA VAL A 136 5.37 -16.70 -6.81
C VAL A 136 4.42 -17.52 -7.69
N SER A 137 4.02 -18.70 -7.22
CA SER A 137 3.14 -19.60 -7.98
C SER A 137 1.79 -18.95 -8.32
N THR A 138 1.43 -18.95 -9.59
CA THR A 138 0.15 -18.44 -10.12
C THR A 138 -1.05 -19.31 -9.84
N SER A 139 -0.84 -20.53 -9.32
CA SER A 139 -1.92 -21.40 -8.87
C SER A 139 -2.69 -20.84 -7.68
N PHE A 140 -2.07 -19.92 -6.93
CA PHE A 140 -2.66 -19.30 -5.74
C PHE A 140 -3.92 -18.44 -6.06
N PRO A 141 -3.89 -17.49 -7.01
CA PRO A 141 -5.09 -16.72 -7.36
C PRO A 141 -6.20 -17.57 -7.99
N ALA A 142 -5.85 -18.54 -8.83
CA ALA A 142 -6.82 -19.40 -9.51
C ALA A 142 -7.60 -20.34 -8.55
N PHE A 143 -7.03 -20.64 -7.39
CA PHE A 143 -7.69 -21.48 -6.39
C PHE A 143 -8.78 -20.70 -5.63
N LEU A 144 -8.64 -19.39 -5.48
CA LEU A 144 -9.55 -18.57 -4.70
C LEU A 144 -10.85 -18.18 -5.42
N CYS A 145 -10.89 -18.33 -6.76
CA CYS A 145 -12.04 -17.97 -7.59
C CYS A 145 -12.82 -19.18 -8.14
N LYS A 146 -12.56 -20.38 -7.65
CA LYS A 146 -13.33 -21.59 -7.90
C LYS A 146 -14.26 -21.89 -6.74
#